data_c217e837561e3ea8834c72f88feaa2dc
#
_entry.id   c217e837561e3ea8834c72f88feaa2dc
#
_cell.length_a   1.000
_cell.length_b   1.000
_cell.length_c   1.000
_cell.angle_alpha   90.00
_cell.angle_beta   90.00
_cell.angle_gamma   90.00
#
_symmetry.space_group_name_H-M   'P 1'
#
loop_
_entity.id
_entity.type
_entity.pdbx_description
1 polymer ?
#
loop_
_entity_poly.entity_id
_entity_poly.type
_entity_poly.pdbx_seq_one_letter_code
_entity_poly.pdbx_strand_id
1 'polypeptide(L)'
;MSIHPQTRLPAAHPTVLEAFRALEDTGLPWVLLRGEDDLACPDGDVDLLVDPRMLPQLDGLMARIGLCRVHATGHGSHRFYFGYMDADEFWLKLDVVSEVSFGRFQQWSTPLAAGCLDRRVRQDGLWLPEPADKAWLHLLHLVLDKGGIAADRRAAALASAAVASTAGPVAEYVDRRGGDGAASALLDAVNAGNFDGVRDLAGRWRRAWTRTQPLASRGRWLGHRTLRLMTPRLPGPGPVVGVMAPDGAGKTTLLHGLRADFPIPTSYVYMGLWGAGPWDRWLERLPGGRTAKKMFRVLKGGTKARYHSLRGRVVLMDRVAYDALLPQVGGGHTSAGLTNTLAVKLGPAPDVLLVLDAPGEVMFARKGEHTVELLEHWRKSYLQLATRLPGARVIDAGLSRELVRRLATETVWNSISSRTLPPPEADPGGRPGLTLHRWRMLDWRFLTPVLQPRRLGYGGAIEPELLGALQLLDPDARPVGAGAPGAPGPRFDVVLLREPDAFLFERAAADVEPGGWVCAQVRRTAAGRGPHTVAGWKQTFRKHDFEDITVHWNVPGLDGPARLVPVDSAEAVRGTLALRQGVRFGLLKAVAGRVALGLRLFPVAIPAGTVTGRRPA
;
A
#
# COMPACT_ATOMS: atom_id res chain seq x y z
N MET A 1 34.09 5.49 31.47
CA MET A 1 32.63 5.35 31.57
C MET A 1 32.04 6.75 31.62
N SER A 2 31.83 7.38 30.46
CA SER A 2 31.24 8.72 30.35
C SER A 2 29.73 8.56 30.17
N ILE A 3 28.99 8.96 31.18
CA ILE A 3 27.54 9.04 31.16
C ILE A 3 27.21 10.22 30.23
N HIS A 4 26.80 9.96 28.98
CA HIS A 4 26.20 10.99 28.16
C HIS A 4 24.89 11.44 28.83
N PRO A 5 24.66 12.75 28.98
CA PRO A 5 23.38 13.25 29.48
C PRO A 5 22.30 12.74 28.50
N GLN A 6 21.31 12.04 29.04
CA GLN A 6 20.09 11.67 28.30
C GLN A 6 19.40 12.98 27.93
N THR A 7 19.64 13.46 26.72
CA THR A 7 18.90 14.56 26.11
C THR A 7 17.44 14.11 26.03
N ARG A 8 16.57 14.74 26.79
CA ARG A 8 15.12 14.47 26.78
C ARG A 8 14.62 14.82 25.39
N LEU A 9 14.21 13.80 24.62
CA LEU A 9 13.46 14.02 23.37
C LEU A 9 12.22 14.88 23.69
N PRO A 10 11.82 15.81 22.81
CA PRO A 10 10.57 16.53 22.99
C PRO A 10 9.40 15.54 23.13
N ALA A 11 8.31 15.97 23.75
CA ALA A 11 7.11 15.15 23.80
C ALA A 11 6.69 14.84 22.36
N ALA A 12 6.79 13.58 21.96
CA ALA A 12 6.47 13.13 20.62
C ALA A 12 5.66 11.84 20.68
N HIS A 13 4.78 11.66 19.71
CA HIS A 13 3.98 10.44 19.60
C HIS A 13 4.89 9.21 19.45
N PRO A 14 4.59 8.09 20.13
CA PRO A 14 5.44 6.88 20.10
C PRO A 14 5.81 6.41 18.68
N THR A 15 4.86 6.40 17.74
CA THR A 15 5.10 6.02 16.34
C THR A 15 6.05 6.98 15.62
N VAL A 16 6.04 8.29 15.95
CA VAL A 16 7.01 9.25 15.41
C VAL A 16 8.41 8.96 15.93
N LEU A 17 8.53 8.66 17.22
CA LEU A 17 9.80 8.27 17.83
C LEU A 17 10.35 6.96 17.26
N GLU A 18 9.49 5.99 17.00
CA GLU A 18 9.86 4.75 16.33
C GLU A 18 10.35 5.00 14.90
N ALA A 19 9.69 5.90 14.16
CA ALA A 19 10.14 6.31 12.84
C ALA A 19 11.55 6.92 12.89
N PHE A 20 11.79 7.84 13.82
CA PHE A 20 13.11 8.47 13.98
C PHE A 20 14.20 7.47 14.40
N ARG A 21 13.89 6.54 15.30
CA ARG A 21 14.80 5.45 15.66
C ARG A 21 15.11 4.56 14.46
N ALA A 22 14.09 4.17 13.69
CA ALA A 22 14.28 3.36 12.50
C ALA A 22 15.15 4.05 11.44
N LEU A 23 15.07 5.37 11.30
CA LEU A 23 15.95 6.15 10.45
C LEU A 23 17.38 6.22 11.00
N GLU A 24 17.54 6.45 12.32
CA GLU A 24 18.85 6.49 12.98
C GLU A 24 19.60 5.16 12.88
N ASP A 25 18.91 4.04 13.03
CA ASP A 25 19.46 2.69 12.97
C ASP A 25 20.04 2.34 11.58
N THR A 26 19.68 3.10 10.54
CA THR A 26 20.30 2.93 9.20
C THR A 26 21.74 3.41 9.13
N GLY A 27 22.17 4.26 10.07
CA GLY A 27 23.46 4.94 10.03
C GLY A 27 23.62 6.00 8.93
N LEU A 28 22.54 6.24 8.15
CA LEU A 28 22.54 7.23 7.05
C LEU A 28 21.99 8.58 7.54
N PRO A 29 22.47 9.71 6.98
CA PRO A 29 22.02 11.02 7.41
C PRO A 29 20.56 11.29 7.06
N TRP A 30 19.86 11.91 8.02
CA TRP A 30 18.51 12.43 7.88
C TRP A 30 18.30 13.68 8.73
N VAL A 31 17.29 14.49 8.43
CA VAL A 31 16.88 15.65 9.22
C VAL A 31 15.36 15.84 9.18
N LEU A 32 14.82 16.35 10.27
CA LEU A 32 13.46 16.87 10.35
C LEU A 32 13.46 18.30 9.80
N LEU A 33 12.80 18.50 8.65
CA LEU A 33 12.74 19.82 8.01
C LEU A 33 11.74 20.75 8.68
N ARG A 34 10.59 20.20 9.11
CA ARG A 34 9.48 20.93 9.73
C ARG A 34 8.64 19.99 10.59
N GLY A 35 7.90 20.56 11.53
CA GLY A 35 6.97 19.84 12.41
C GLY A 35 7.55 19.52 13.80
N GLU A 36 8.68 20.12 14.18
CA GLU A 36 9.32 19.91 15.49
C GLU A 36 8.50 20.41 16.67
N ASP A 37 7.61 21.38 16.47
CA ASP A 37 6.84 22.02 17.55
C ASP A 37 5.64 21.16 18.00
N ASP A 38 5.20 20.21 17.20
CA ASP A 38 3.97 19.44 17.43
C ASP A 38 4.14 17.94 17.11
N LEU A 39 5.19 17.32 17.65
CA LEU A 39 5.43 15.89 17.41
C LEU A 39 4.56 14.96 18.27
N ALA A 40 3.89 15.51 19.30
CA ALA A 40 3.02 14.72 20.18
C ALA A 40 1.69 14.33 19.50
N CYS A 41 1.11 15.27 18.75
CA CYS A 41 -0.11 15.08 17.97
C CYS A 41 -0.03 15.94 16.71
N PRO A 42 0.76 15.53 15.69
CA PRO A 42 0.98 16.36 14.52
C PRO A 42 -0.32 16.72 13.78
N ASP A 43 -0.65 18.00 13.74
CA ASP A 43 -1.81 18.54 13.00
C ASP A 43 -1.51 18.67 11.49
N GLY A 44 -0.26 18.45 11.11
CA GLY A 44 0.23 18.54 9.74
C GLY A 44 1.16 17.40 9.34
N ASP A 45 1.89 17.65 8.26
CA ASP A 45 2.90 16.72 7.77
C ASP A 45 4.17 16.83 8.61
N VAL A 46 4.76 15.70 9.00
CA VAL A 46 6.12 15.63 9.54
C VAL A 46 7.07 15.50 8.35
N ASP A 47 7.77 16.58 8.01
CA ASP A 47 8.60 16.67 6.81
C ASP A 47 10.04 16.21 7.09
N LEU A 48 10.52 15.21 6.38
CA LEU A 48 11.84 14.61 6.57
C LEU A 48 12.67 14.69 5.28
N LEU A 49 13.94 15.08 5.40
CA LEU A 49 14.93 14.92 4.34
C LEU A 49 15.85 13.75 4.71
N VAL A 50 16.01 12.81 3.80
CA VAL A 50 16.85 11.62 3.99
C VAL A 50 17.91 11.48 2.90
N ASP A 51 19.01 10.81 3.21
CA ASP A 51 19.99 10.42 2.20
C ASP A 51 19.34 9.50 1.14
N PRO A 52 19.55 9.74 -0.16
CA PRO A 52 18.99 8.88 -1.21
C PRO A 52 19.32 7.39 -1.07
N ARG A 53 20.45 7.03 -0.43
CA ARG A 53 20.85 5.65 -0.16
C ARG A 53 19.90 4.92 0.79
N MET A 54 19.10 5.65 1.57
CA MET A 54 18.08 5.08 2.46
C MET A 54 16.84 4.60 1.71
N LEU A 55 16.55 5.15 0.52
CA LEU A 55 15.30 4.91 -0.21
C LEU A 55 14.97 3.43 -0.49
N PRO A 56 15.93 2.52 -0.77
CA PRO A 56 15.61 1.11 -1.01
C PRO A 56 14.98 0.39 0.19
N GLN A 57 15.38 0.76 1.42
CA GLN A 57 14.90 0.13 2.66
C GLN A 57 13.78 0.91 3.36
N LEU A 58 13.55 2.18 2.97
CA LEU A 58 12.63 3.09 3.65
C LEU A 58 11.19 2.56 3.72
N ASP A 59 10.68 1.97 2.62
CA ASP A 59 9.33 1.43 2.59
C ASP A 59 9.15 0.28 3.60
N GLY A 60 10.16 -0.58 3.73
CA GLY A 60 10.17 -1.66 4.73
C GLY A 60 10.29 -1.14 6.17
N LEU A 61 11.11 -0.09 6.39
CA LEU A 61 11.24 0.54 7.71
C LEU A 61 9.89 1.13 8.17
N MET A 62 9.24 1.94 7.33
CA MET A 62 7.96 2.55 7.64
C MET A 62 6.83 1.53 7.81
N ALA A 63 6.84 0.47 7.01
CA ALA A 63 5.85 -0.60 7.11
C ALA A 63 5.93 -1.36 8.46
N ARG A 64 7.12 -1.57 9.02
CA ARG A 64 7.30 -2.23 10.33
C ARG A 64 6.67 -1.45 11.48
N ILE A 65 6.65 -0.13 11.39
CA ILE A 65 6.02 0.74 12.39
C ILE A 65 4.56 1.09 12.09
N GLY A 66 3.93 0.37 11.16
CA GLY A 66 2.51 0.51 10.85
C GLY A 66 2.15 1.63 9.88
N LEU A 67 3.13 2.23 9.19
CA LEU A 67 2.89 3.32 8.23
C LEU A 67 2.82 2.80 6.79
N CYS A 68 1.68 3.03 6.15
CA CYS A 68 1.43 2.63 4.77
C CYS A 68 1.95 3.68 3.79
N ARG A 69 2.71 3.25 2.78
CA ARG A 69 3.11 4.13 1.68
C ARG A 69 1.94 4.50 0.79
N VAL A 70 1.81 5.79 0.49
CA VAL A 70 0.93 6.33 -0.54
C VAL A 70 1.79 6.89 -1.67
N HIS A 71 1.48 6.50 -2.93
CA HIS A 71 2.28 6.95 -4.07
C HIS A 71 2.17 8.45 -4.30
N ALA A 72 3.30 9.12 -4.23
CA ALA A 72 3.48 10.54 -4.50
C ALA A 72 3.95 10.82 -5.95
N THR A 73 3.61 9.94 -6.90
CA THR A 73 4.09 10.04 -8.28
C THR A 73 3.73 11.38 -8.89
N GLY A 74 4.73 12.05 -9.46
CA GLY A 74 4.61 13.43 -9.94
C GLY A 74 4.78 14.50 -8.86
N HIS A 75 5.24 14.13 -7.66
CA HIS A 75 5.63 15.05 -6.57
C HIS A 75 7.16 15.06 -6.34
N GLY A 76 7.96 14.84 -7.38
CA GLY A 76 9.41 14.78 -7.24
C GLY A 76 9.87 13.59 -6.42
N SER A 77 10.76 13.82 -5.45
CA SER A 77 11.28 12.80 -4.54
C SER A 77 10.38 12.47 -3.35
N HIS A 78 9.22 13.12 -3.21
CA HIS A 78 8.32 12.89 -2.08
C HIS A 78 7.84 11.45 -1.97
N ARG A 79 7.90 10.92 -0.77
CA ARG A 79 7.31 9.64 -0.34
C ARG A 79 6.41 9.88 0.85
N PHE A 80 5.12 9.69 0.66
CA PHE A 80 4.14 9.86 1.73
C PHE A 80 3.88 8.53 2.44
N TYR A 81 3.94 8.56 3.76
CA TYR A 81 3.58 7.45 4.63
C TYR A 81 2.49 7.89 5.58
N PHE A 82 1.44 7.08 5.69
CA PHE A 82 0.28 7.38 6.52
C PHE A 82 0.02 6.26 7.52
N GLY A 83 -0.42 6.64 8.70
CA GLY A 83 -0.99 5.76 9.71
C GLY A 83 -2.16 6.43 10.40
N TYR A 84 -3.21 5.67 10.73
CA TYR A 84 -4.28 6.16 11.60
C TYR A 84 -3.98 5.72 13.04
N MET A 85 -3.89 6.69 13.92
CA MET A 85 -3.64 6.50 15.34
C MET A 85 -5.01 6.48 16.04
N ASP A 86 -5.55 5.27 16.22
CA ASP A 86 -6.91 5.04 16.71
C ASP A 86 -7.10 5.49 18.16
N ALA A 87 -6.08 5.30 19.02
CA ALA A 87 -6.11 5.73 20.41
C ALA A 87 -6.23 7.26 20.54
N ASP A 88 -5.54 7.99 19.68
CA ASP A 88 -5.44 9.46 19.73
C ASP A 88 -6.30 10.15 18.65
N GLU A 89 -6.98 9.37 17.84
CA GLU A 89 -7.96 9.80 16.81
C GLU A 89 -7.41 10.73 15.71
N PHE A 90 -6.14 10.60 15.33
CA PHE A 90 -5.55 11.42 14.28
C PHE A 90 -4.81 10.62 13.21
N TRP A 91 -4.56 11.30 12.08
CA TRP A 91 -3.77 10.77 10.98
C TRP A 91 -2.32 11.23 11.08
N LEU A 92 -1.39 10.31 11.36
CA LEU A 92 0.03 10.58 11.21
C LEU A 92 0.40 10.53 9.74
N LYS A 93 1.05 11.60 9.26
CA LYS A 93 1.61 11.67 7.92
C LYS A 93 3.08 12.05 7.97
N LEU A 94 3.94 11.19 7.43
CA LEU A 94 5.33 11.51 7.16
C LEU A 94 5.48 11.86 5.68
N ASP A 95 6.08 13.00 5.39
CA ASP A 95 6.48 13.45 4.05
C ASP A 95 8.00 13.36 3.93
N VAL A 96 8.48 12.29 3.32
CA VAL A 96 9.92 12.01 3.21
C VAL A 96 10.41 12.39 1.83
N VAL A 97 11.39 13.27 1.77
CA VAL A 97 12.06 13.69 0.53
C VAL A 97 13.55 13.29 0.56
N SER A 98 14.11 13.04 -0.59
CA SER A 98 15.56 12.80 -0.78
C SER A 98 16.25 13.89 -1.59
N GLU A 99 15.49 14.87 -2.07
CA GLU A 99 15.97 16.02 -2.80
C GLU A 99 15.28 17.28 -2.29
N VAL A 100 15.98 18.39 -2.29
CA VAL A 100 15.38 19.72 -2.12
C VAL A 100 14.98 20.23 -3.49
N SER A 101 13.70 20.32 -3.75
CA SER A 101 13.14 20.82 -5.01
C SER A 101 11.93 21.71 -4.76
N PHE A 102 11.67 22.62 -5.70
CA PHE A 102 10.61 23.62 -5.58
C PHE A 102 9.72 23.68 -6.82
N GLY A 103 8.60 24.40 -6.70
CA GLY A 103 7.59 24.58 -7.73
C GLY A 103 6.45 23.58 -7.63
N ARG A 104 5.27 23.96 -8.14
CA ARG A 104 4.04 23.18 -8.06
C ARG A 104 4.16 21.71 -8.46
N PHE A 105 5.11 21.40 -9.34
CA PHE A 105 5.41 20.04 -9.83
C PHE A 105 6.85 19.65 -9.51
N GLN A 106 7.48 20.26 -8.50
CA GLN A 106 8.88 20.02 -8.10
C GLN A 106 9.85 20.12 -9.29
N GLN A 107 9.58 21.06 -10.19
CA GLN A 107 10.31 21.21 -11.43
C GLN A 107 11.69 21.86 -11.26
N TRP A 108 11.92 22.55 -10.16
CA TRP A 108 13.18 23.20 -9.84
C TRP A 108 13.96 22.40 -8.80
N SER A 109 14.67 21.37 -9.26
CA SER A 109 15.56 20.56 -8.42
C SER A 109 16.83 21.36 -8.10
N THR A 110 17.34 21.13 -6.89
CA THR A 110 18.56 21.78 -6.39
C THR A 110 19.55 20.73 -5.89
N PRO A 111 20.85 21.05 -5.80
CA PRO A 111 21.86 20.18 -5.19
C PRO A 111 21.97 20.38 -3.66
N LEU A 112 21.03 21.08 -3.02
CA LEU A 112 21.14 21.51 -1.63
C LEU A 112 21.00 20.38 -0.60
N ALA A 113 20.35 19.27 -0.96
CA ALA A 113 20.03 18.19 -0.04
C ALA A 113 21.27 17.63 0.68
N ALA A 114 22.31 17.27 -0.05
CA ALA A 114 23.55 16.71 0.53
C ALA A 114 24.17 17.69 1.54
N GLY A 115 24.35 18.96 1.15
CA GLY A 115 24.91 19.99 2.04
C GLY A 115 24.07 20.23 3.30
N CYS A 116 22.73 20.21 3.21
CA CYS A 116 21.86 20.32 4.38
C CYS A 116 21.99 19.10 5.30
N LEU A 117 22.14 17.88 4.75
CA LEU A 117 22.37 16.67 5.52
C LEU A 117 23.75 16.66 6.20
N ASP A 118 24.79 17.16 5.53
CA ASP A 118 26.16 17.20 6.07
C ASP A 118 26.30 18.23 7.20
N ARG A 119 25.64 19.39 7.10
CA ARG A 119 25.68 20.47 8.10
C ARG A 119 24.61 20.35 9.20
N ARG A 120 23.86 19.25 9.20
CA ARG A 120 22.80 19.05 10.20
C ARG A 120 23.32 19.18 11.63
N VAL A 121 22.48 19.70 12.49
CA VAL A 121 22.76 19.86 13.91
C VAL A 121 21.83 18.98 14.75
N ARG A 122 22.33 18.58 15.93
CA ARG A 122 21.51 17.83 16.87
C ARG A 122 21.02 18.79 17.97
N GLN A 123 19.68 18.97 18.02
CA GLN A 123 19.03 19.80 19.02
C GLN A 123 17.92 19.00 19.68
N ASP A 124 17.88 18.96 21.01
CA ASP A 124 16.88 18.22 21.81
C ASP A 124 16.69 16.76 21.36
N GLY A 125 17.78 16.12 20.94
CA GLY A 125 17.76 14.74 20.46
C GLY A 125 17.31 14.53 19.00
N LEU A 126 16.88 15.58 18.31
CA LEU A 126 16.47 15.57 16.90
C LEU A 126 17.59 16.04 15.98
N TRP A 127 17.66 15.46 14.77
CA TRP A 127 18.48 16.00 13.71
C TRP A 127 17.69 17.08 12.95
N LEU A 128 18.18 18.31 12.98
CA LEU A 128 17.60 19.45 12.29
C LEU A 128 18.60 19.99 11.25
N PRO A 129 18.15 20.65 10.17
CA PRO A 129 19.06 21.44 9.34
C PRO A 129 19.77 22.50 10.19
N GLU A 130 20.95 22.89 9.77
CA GLU A 130 21.63 24.07 10.33
C GLU A 130 20.66 25.27 10.27
N PRO A 131 20.60 26.15 11.30
CA PRO A 131 19.57 27.18 11.43
C PRO A 131 19.42 28.10 10.22
N ALA A 132 20.53 28.52 9.59
CA ALA A 132 20.46 29.35 8.40
C ALA A 132 19.97 28.56 7.17
N ASP A 133 20.34 27.28 7.01
CA ASP A 133 19.81 26.40 5.97
C ASP A 133 18.30 26.23 6.14
N LYS A 134 17.84 25.96 7.37
CA LYS A 134 16.40 25.80 7.69
C LYS A 134 15.61 27.06 7.34
N ALA A 135 16.14 28.20 7.73
CA ALA A 135 15.53 29.51 7.44
C ALA A 135 15.42 29.74 5.91
N TRP A 136 16.48 29.47 5.16
CA TRP A 136 16.48 29.58 3.71
C TRP A 136 15.50 28.61 3.04
N LEU A 137 15.47 27.35 3.45
CA LEU A 137 14.53 26.36 2.90
C LEU A 137 13.08 26.81 3.09
N HIS A 138 12.76 27.38 4.27
CA HIS A 138 11.44 27.93 4.53
C HIS A 138 11.13 29.15 3.63
N LEU A 139 12.04 30.11 3.52
CA LEU A 139 11.85 31.29 2.65
C LEU A 139 11.69 30.89 1.18
N LEU A 140 12.53 29.98 0.69
CA LEU A 140 12.44 29.47 -0.68
C LEU A 140 11.10 28.74 -0.94
N HIS A 141 10.61 27.99 0.02
CA HIS A 141 9.26 27.39 -0.07
C HIS A 141 8.17 28.45 -0.22
N LEU A 142 8.22 29.53 0.58
CA LEU A 142 7.24 30.62 0.47
C LEU A 142 7.32 31.35 -0.87
N VAL A 143 8.52 31.61 -1.36
CA VAL A 143 8.74 32.35 -2.61
C VAL A 143 8.48 31.50 -3.84
N LEU A 144 9.07 30.29 -3.91
CA LEU A 144 9.03 29.46 -5.12
C LEU A 144 7.77 28.60 -5.22
N ASP A 145 7.29 28.03 -4.10
CA ASP A 145 6.09 27.18 -4.13
C ASP A 145 4.80 27.98 -3.96
N LYS A 146 4.76 28.90 -2.98
CA LYS A 146 3.54 29.68 -2.70
C LYS A 146 3.47 30.94 -3.56
N GLY A 147 4.59 31.52 -3.97
CA GLY A 147 4.63 32.72 -4.83
C GLY A 147 4.49 34.03 -4.07
N GLY A 148 4.78 34.02 -2.77
CA GLY A 148 4.71 35.14 -1.87
C GLY A 148 4.37 34.70 -0.45
N ILE A 149 4.30 35.64 0.46
CA ILE A 149 4.09 35.43 1.89
C ILE A 149 2.68 35.89 2.26
N ALA A 150 1.79 34.95 2.54
CA ALA A 150 0.43 35.22 3.00
C ALA A 150 0.45 35.77 4.45
N ALA A 151 -0.64 36.45 4.84
CA ALA A 151 -0.70 37.17 6.12
C ALA A 151 -0.45 36.28 7.35
N ASP A 152 -0.99 35.06 7.34
CA ASP A 152 -0.83 34.05 8.39
C ASP A 152 0.60 33.54 8.54
N ARG A 153 1.47 33.74 7.53
CA ARG A 153 2.88 33.26 7.48
C ARG A 153 3.92 34.34 7.67
N ARG A 154 3.51 35.62 7.82
CA ARG A 154 4.43 36.76 7.90
C ARG A 154 5.34 36.69 9.12
N ALA A 155 4.81 36.34 10.28
CA ALA A 155 5.60 36.22 11.51
C ALA A 155 6.70 35.15 11.37
N ALA A 156 6.37 33.97 10.84
CA ALA A 156 7.33 32.90 10.60
C ALA A 156 8.37 33.26 9.54
N ALA A 157 7.98 34.01 8.49
CA ALA A 157 8.91 34.49 7.48
C ALA A 157 9.89 35.53 8.03
N LEU A 158 9.44 36.45 8.88
CA LEU A 158 10.31 37.41 9.58
C LEU A 158 11.30 36.71 10.50
N ALA A 159 10.83 35.73 11.29
CA ALA A 159 11.71 34.92 12.14
C ALA A 159 12.77 34.18 11.32
N SER A 160 12.39 33.62 10.17
CA SER A 160 13.36 32.97 9.26
C SER A 160 14.34 33.98 8.66
N ALA A 161 13.88 35.17 8.23
CA ALA A 161 14.76 36.18 7.67
C ALA A 161 15.78 36.71 8.68
N ALA A 162 15.42 36.76 9.97
CA ALA A 162 16.33 37.14 11.05
C ALA A 162 17.48 36.13 11.30
N VAL A 163 17.26 34.85 10.95
CA VAL A 163 18.25 33.77 11.13
C VAL A 163 19.01 33.48 9.83
N ALA A 164 18.38 33.71 8.67
CA ALA A 164 18.98 33.46 7.37
C ALA A 164 20.18 34.38 7.15
N SER A 165 21.33 33.81 6.75
CA SER A 165 22.53 34.53 6.43
C SER A 165 22.62 34.81 4.92
N THR A 166 23.17 35.97 4.53
CA THR A 166 23.55 36.27 3.14
C THR A 166 24.83 35.54 2.72
N ALA A 167 25.60 35.03 3.68
CA ALA A 167 26.73 34.15 3.46
C ALA A 167 26.35 32.70 3.66
N GLY A 168 26.92 31.80 2.87
CA GLY A 168 26.72 30.36 3.01
C GLY A 168 26.14 29.69 1.78
N PRO A 169 26.20 28.36 1.71
CA PRO A 169 25.95 27.61 0.47
C PRO A 169 24.56 27.80 -0.11
N VAL A 170 23.51 27.98 0.74
CA VAL A 170 22.17 28.20 0.25
C VAL A 170 21.98 29.60 -0.31
N ALA A 171 22.49 30.64 0.37
CA ALA A 171 22.44 32.01 -0.11
C ALA A 171 23.21 32.16 -1.44
N GLU A 172 24.42 31.61 -1.52
CA GLU A 172 25.23 31.59 -2.77
C GLU A 172 24.49 30.88 -3.91
N TYR A 173 23.76 29.79 -3.60
CA TYR A 173 22.93 29.10 -4.59
C TYR A 173 21.76 29.97 -5.05
N VAL A 174 21.15 30.71 -4.14
CA VAL A 174 20.06 31.67 -4.44
C VAL A 174 20.57 32.75 -5.38
N ASP A 175 21.73 33.34 -5.09
CA ASP A 175 22.35 34.37 -5.94
C ASP A 175 22.71 33.84 -7.33
N ARG A 176 23.31 32.68 -7.43
CA ARG A 176 23.58 32.01 -8.72
C ARG A 176 22.30 31.77 -9.57
N ARG A 177 21.15 31.58 -8.94
CA ARG A 177 19.89 31.26 -9.63
C ARG A 177 19.01 32.48 -9.84
N GLY A 178 19.03 33.44 -8.93
CA GLY A 178 18.20 34.63 -8.91
C GLY A 178 18.89 35.88 -9.50
N GLY A 179 20.20 35.82 -9.61
CA GLY A 179 21.07 36.96 -9.96
C GLY A 179 21.84 37.50 -8.73
N ASP A 180 22.93 38.21 -8.97
CA ASP A 180 23.74 38.76 -7.90
C ASP A 180 22.94 39.62 -6.93
N GLY A 181 23.13 39.37 -5.62
CA GLY A 181 22.39 40.06 -4.55
C GLY A 181 20.92 39.61 -4.38
N ALA A 182 20.50 38.54 -5.04
CA ALA A 182 19.11 38.05 -4.90
C ALA A 182 18.79 37.64 -3.47
N ALA A 183 19.75 37.00 -2.78
CA ALA A 183 19.57 36.60 -1.38
C ALA A 183 19.37 37.80 -0.47
N SER A 184 20.23 38.81 -0.57
CA SER A 184 20.10 40.08 0.17
C SER A 184 18.76 40.77 -0.12
N ALA A 185 18.40 40.93 -1.41
CA ALA A 185 17.14 41.56 -1.81
C ALA A 185 15.90 40.91 -1.22
N LEU A 186 15.89 39.58 -1.06
CA LEU A 186 14.78 38.89 -0.40
C LEU A 186 14.75 39.18 1.10
N LEU A 187 15.91 39.06 1.79
CA LEU A 187 15.96 39.30 3.24
C LEU A 187 15.59 40.76 3.56
N ASP A 188 16.10 41.72 2.78
CA ASP A 188 15.77 43.14 2.95
C ASP A 188 14.25 43.40 2.76
N ALA A 189 13.65 42.81 1.72
CA ALA A 189 12.20 42.95 1.48
C ALA A 189 11.36 42.34 2.61
N VAL A 190 11.75 41.15 3.13
CA VAL A 190 11.04 40.49 4.24
C VAL A 190 11.20 41.29 5.52
N ASN A 191 12.42 41.70 5.88
CA ASN A 191 12.71 42.47 7.09
C ASN A 191 12.05 43.84 7.10
N ALA A 192 11.90 44.46 5.92
CA ALA A 192 11.16 45.72 5.76
C ALA A 192 9.63 45.53 5.77
N GLY A 193 9.11 44.33 5.86
CA GLY A 193 7.67 44.03 5.77
C GLY A 193 7.07 44.26 4.38
N ASN A 194 7.89 44.41 3.35
CA ASN A 194 7.47 44.63 1.97
C ASN A 194 7.05 43.35 1.27
N PHE A 195 5.92 42.78 1.66
CA PHE A 195 5.44 41.47 1.15
C PHE A 195 4.94 41.54 -0.30
N ASP A 196 4.58 42.71 -0.80
CA ASP A 196 4.25 42.90 -2.22
C ASP A 196 5.55 42.87 -3.06
N GLY A 197 6.61 43.51 -2.60
CA GLY A 197 7.94 43.37 -3.19
C GLY A 197 8.44 41.93 -3.21
N VAL A 198 8.18 41.14 -2.16
CA VAL A 198 8.49 39.70 -2.14
C VAL A 198 7.70 38.95 -3.21
N ARG A 199 6.43 39.29 -3.47
CA ARG A 199 5.61 38.68 -4.54
C ARG A 199 6.21 38.97 -5.92
N ASP A 200 6.70 40.18 -6.15
CA ASP A 200 7.34 40.58 -7.39
C ASP A 200 8.67 39.86 -7.57
N LEU A 201 9.47 39.74 -6.50
CA LEU A 201 10.67 38.91 -6.46
C LEU A 201 10.37 37.46 -6.81
N ALA A 202 9.34 36.88 -6.21
CA ALA A 202 8.91 35.50 -6.49
C ALA A 202 8.59 35.31 -7.98
N GLY A 203 7.92 36.26 -8.61
CA GLY A 203 7.63 36.24 -10.05
C GLY A 203 8.89 36.27 -10.92
N ARG A 204 9.86 37.10 -10.55
CA ARG A 204 11.17 37.19 -11.24
C ARG A 204 11.99 35.91 -11.06
N TRP A 205 12.09 35.40 -9.85
CA TRP A 205 12.85 34.18 -9.52
C TRP A 205 12.30 32.96 -10.21
N ARG A 206 11.00 32.76 -10.21
CA ARG A 206 10.38 31.63 -10.93
C ARG A 206 10.72 31.63 -12.42
N ARG A 207 10.80 32.82 -13.04
CA ARG A 207 11.25 32.95 -14.44
C ARG A 207 12.74 32.66 -14.59
N ALA A 208 13.58 33.21 -13.71
CA ALA A 208 15.03 33.01 -13.72
C ALA A 208 15.39 31.54 -13.50
N TRP A 209 14.78 30.90 -12.51
CA TRP A 209 14.99 29.46 -12.20
C TRP A 209 14.56 28.54 -13.36
N THR A 210 13.54 28.92 -14.10
CA THR A 210 13.11 28.18 -15.30
C THR A 210 14.11 28.40 -16.45
N ARG A 211 14.64 29.62 -16.63
CA ARG A 211 15.58 29.96 -17.71
C ARG A 211 16.94 29.31 -17.57
N THR A 212 17.40 29.07 -16.34
CA THR A 212 18.71 28.43 -16.10
C THR A 212 18.75 26.95 -16.51
N GLN A 213 17.59 26.26 -16.52
CA GLN A 213 17.48 24.87 -16.98
C GLN A 213 16.14 24.63 -17.72
N PRO A 214 15.93 25.25 -18.89
CA PRO A 214 14.62 25.33 -19.51
C PRO A 214 14.09 23.95 -19.94
N LEU A 215 14.92 23.10 -20.51
CA LEU A 215 14.51 21.76 -20.95
C LEU A 215 14.24 20.83 -19.77
N ALA A 216 15.11 20.81 -18.77
CA ALA A 216 14.96 19.98 -17.58
C ALA A 216 13.73 20.39 -16.76
N SER A 217 13.52 21.71 -16.52
CA SER A 217 12.37 22.22 -15.78
C SER A 217 11.05 21.95 -16.52
N ARG A 218 11.00 22.13 -17.84
CA ARG A 218 9.80 21.83 -18.65
C ARG A 218 9.53 20.33 -18.72
N GLY A 219 10.56 19.52 -18.91
CA GLY A 219 10.46 18.07 -18.95
C GLY A 219 9.94 17.51 -17.62
N ARG A 220 10.47 17.96 -16.48
CA ARG A 220 9.99 17.58 -15.15
C ARG A 220 8.56 18.06 -14.91
N TRP A 221 8.25 19.32 -15.27
CA TRP A 221 6.90 19.85 -15.13
C TRP A 221 5.87 19.00 -15.90
N LEU A 222 6.15 18.69 -17.17
CA LEU A 222 5.25 17.87 -18.01
C LEU A 222 5.18 16.43 -17.50
N GLY A 223 6.31 15.83 -17.19
CA GLY A 223 6.41 14.46 -16.68
C GLY A 223 5.65 14.30 -15.37
N HIS A 224 5.90 15.17 -14.39
CA HIS A 224 5.21 15.10 -13.09
C HIS A 224 3.71 15.41 -13.21
N ARG A 225 3.33 16.35 -14.07
CA ARG A 225 1.91 16.65 -14.34
C ARG A 225 1.17 15.44 -14.91
N THR A 226 1.75 14.76 -15.89
CA THR A 226 1.14 13.57 -16.50
C THR A 226 1.13 12.38 -15.53
N LEU A 227 2.21 12.14 -14.82
CA LEU A 227 2.30 11.08 -13.82
C LEU A 227 1.27 11.23 -12.70
N ARG A 228 1.01 12.45 -12.21
CA ARG A 228 -0.07 12.71 -11.23
C ARG A 228 -1.45 12.24 -11.70
N LEU A 229 -1.70 12.31 -13.01
CA LEU A 229 -2.98 11.90 -13.58
C LEU A 229 -3.10 10.38 -13.74
N MET A 230 -1.98 9.70 -14.02
CA MET A 230 -1.97 8.29 -14.45
C MET A 230 -1.71 7.30 -13.31
N THR A 231 -0.96 7.67 -12.29
CA THR A 231 -0.51 6.72 -11.27
C THR A 231 -1.55 6.48 -10.17
N PRO A 232 -1.80 5.23 -9.79
CA PRO A 232 -2.57 4.90 -8.59
C PRO A 232 -1.98 5.51 -7.32
N ARG A 233 -2.81 5.82 -6.33
CA ARG A 233 -2.36 6.41 -5.06
C ARG A 233 -1.92 5.36 -4.05
N LEU A 234 -2.69 4.29 -3.88
CA LEU A 234 -2.29 3.15 -3.06
C LEU A 234 -1.45 2.16 -3.87
N PRO A 235 -0.57 1.36 -3.25
CA PRO A 235 0.25 0.33 -3.91
C PRO A 235 -0.56 -0.87 -4.41
N GLY A 236 -1.83 -0.70 -4.64
CA GLY A 236 -2.76 -1.70 -5.16
C GLY A 236 -4.11 -1.08 -5.44
N PRO A 237 -5.13 -1.88 -5.78
CA PRO A 237 -6.51 -1.40 -5.84
C PRO A 237 -6.94 -0.85 -4.48
N GLY A 238 -7.49 0.38 -4.48
CA GLY A 238 -8.06 0.95 -3.27
C GLY A 238 -9.30 0.16 -2.81
N PRO A 239 -9.59 0.12 -1.50
CA PRO A 239 -10.72 -0.63 -0.99
C PRO A 239 -12.05 -0.04 -1.46
N VAL A 240 -13.01 -0.94 -1.69
CA VAL A 240 -14.41 -0.60 -1.93
C VAL A 240 -15.16 -0.74 -0.61
N VAL A 241 -15.61 0.37 -0.08
CA VAL A 241 -16.38 0.47 1.17
C VAL A 241 -17.85 0.63 0.83
N GLY A 242 -18.66 -0.34 1.17
CA GLY A 242 -20.11 -0.27 1.04
C GLY A 242 -20.79 0.12 2.35
N VAL A 243 -21.75 1.03 2.31
CA VAL A 243 -22.56 1.39 3.48
C VAL A 243 -24.01 1.02 3.24
N MET A 244 -24.56 0.21 4.13
CA MET A 244 -25.93 -0.26 4.12
C MET A 244 -26.67 0.19 5.38
N ALA A 245 -27.88 0.65 5.24
CA ALA A 245 -28.80 0.90 6.36
C ALA A 245 -30.16 1.35 5.83
N PRO A 246 -31.22 1.35 6.64
CA PRO A 246 -32.48 2.02 6.34
C PRO A 246 -32.31 3.53 6.16
N ASP A 247 -33.32 4.20 5.63
CA ASP A 247 -33.32 5.66 5.52
C ASP A 247 -33.44 6.30 6.91
N GLY A 248 -32.74 7.41 7.12
CA GLY A 248 -32.64 8.06 8.45
C GLY A 248 -31.50 7.53 9.35
N ALA A 249 -30.87 6.40 9.05
CA ALA A 249 -29.76 5.85 9.86
C ALA A 249 -28.41 6.62 9.73
N GLY A 250 -28.29 7.61 8.81
CA GLY A 250 -27.09 8.46 8.73
C GLY A 250 -26.05 8.06 7.68
N LYS A 251 -26.37 7.19 6.71
CA LYS A 251 -25.46 6.75 5.63
C LYS A 251 -24.69 7.90 4.95
N THR A 252 -25.43 8.85 4.42
CA THR A 252 -24.85 9.96 3.65
C THR A 252 -23.95 10.84 4.53
N THR A 253 -24.36 11.09 5.77
CA THR A 253 -23.58 11.84 6.77
C THR A 253 -22.25 11.12 7.05
N LEU A 254 -22.28 9.80 7.27
CA LEU A 254 -21.07 9.01 7.48
C LEU A 254 -20.14 9.05 6.27
N LEU A 255 -20.68 8.85 5.06
CA LEU A 255 -19.87 8.85 3.84
C LEU A 255 -19.23 10.21 3.56
N HIS A 256 -19.92 11.31 3.85
CA HIS A 256 -19.35 12.65 3.78
C HIS A 256 -18.27 12.87 4.84
N GLY A 257 -18.49 12.40 6.07
CA GLY A 257 -17.51 12.44 7.14
C GLY A 257 -16.24 11.67 6.78
N LEU A 258 -16.37 10.42 6.34
CA LEU A 258 -15.23 9.62 5.87
C LEU A 258 -14.48 10.30 4.72
N ARG A 259 -15.21 10.91 3.77
CA ARG A 259 -14.59 11.61 2.65
C ARG A 259 -13.76 12.82 3.09
N ALA A 260 -14.18 13.51 4.12
CA ALA A 260 -13.48 14.69 4.66
C ALA A 260 -12.28 14.28 5.52
N ASP A 261 -12.38 13.16 6.23
CA ASP A 261 -11.42 12.67 7.20
C ASP A 261 -10.21 11.96 6.58
N PHE A 262 -10.42 11.22 5.49
CA PHE A 262 -9.36 10.43 4.87
C PHE A 262 -8.34 11.32 4.14
N PRO A 263 -7.03 11.23 4.48
CA PRO A 263 -5.96 11.93 3.78
C PRO A 263 -5.66 11.32 2.40
N ILE A 264 -6.15 10.10 2.16
CA ILE A 264 -6.02 9.38 0.90
C ILE A 264 -7.20 9.75 0.00
N PRO A 265 -7.00 9.97 -1.31
CA PRO A 265 -8.09 10.34 -2.21
C PRO A 265 -9.24 9.34 -2.20
N THR A 266 -10.42 9.83 -1.92
CA THR A 266 -11.68 9.07 -1.90
C THR A 266 -12.48 9.28 -3.19
N SER A 267 -13.38 8.37 -3.49
CA SER A 267 -14.37 8.53 -4.58
C SER A 267 -15.75 8.06 -4.13
N TYR A 268 -16.71 8.96 -4.20
CA TYR A 268 -18.11 8.64 -3.88
C TYR A 268 -18.83 8.04 -5.08
N VAL A 269 -19.50 6.90 -4.86
CA VAL A 269 -20.30 6.19 -5.86
C VAL A 269 -21.67 5.88 -5.29
N TYR A 270 -22.69 6.52 -5.83
CA TYR A 270 -24.08 6.20 -5.49
C TYR A 270 -24.58 5.07 -6.39
N MET A 271 -25.05 3.95 -5.78
CA MET A 271 -25.62 2.79 -6.47
C MET A 271 -27.11 2.63 -6.15
N GLY A 272 -27.87 3.72 -6.07
CA GLY A 272 -29.31 3.63 -5.78
C GLY A 272 -30.06 2.78 -6.81
N LEU A 273 -30.49 1.58 -6.43
CA LEU A 273 -31.19 0.63 -7.32
C LEU A 273 -32.59 1.12 -7.71
N TRP A 274 -33.17 2.00 -6.88
CA TRP A 274 -34.58 2.40 -6.91
C TRP A 274 -34.82 3.87 -7.34
N GLY A 275 -33.79 4.62 -7.69
CA GLY A 275 -33.93 6.01 -8.10
C GLY A 275 -34.81 6.18 -9.35
N ALA A 276 -35.46 7.32 -9.49
CA ALA A 276 -36.31 7.68 -10.64
C ALA A 276 -35.63 8.81 -11.44
N GLY A 277 -35.02 8.49 -12.55
CA GLY A 277 -34.56 9.46 -13.55
C GLY A 277 -35.54 9.56 -14.73
N PRO A 278 -35.41 10.58 -15.60
CA PRO A 278 -36.30 10.73 -16.76
C PRO A 278 -36.25 9.51 -17.72
N TRP A 279 -35.08 8.92 -17.92
CA TRP A 279 -34.88 7.71 -18.72
C TRP A 279 -35.39 6.43 -18.03
N ASP A 280 -35.42 6.42 -16.70
CA ASP A 280 -35.88 5.29 -15.92
C ASP A 280 -37.37 5.03 -16.10
N ARG A 281 -38.16 6.09 -16.17
CA ARG A 281 -39.62 6.00 -16.41
C ARG A 281 -39.98 5.43 -17.78
N TRP A 282 -39.15 5.71 -18.78
CA TRP A 282 -39.34 5.14 -20.12
C TRP A 282 -38.98 3.63 -20.14
N LEU A 283 -37.86 3.27 -19.54
CA LEU A 283 -37.42 1.85 -19.44
C LEU A 283 -38.43 1.01 -18.66
N GLU A 284 -39.04 1.54 -17.61
CA GLU A 284 -40.02 0.82 -16.79
C GLU A 284 -41.32 0.44 -17.51
N ARG A 285 -41.62 1.13 -18.63
CA ARG A 285 -42.78 0.84 -19.48
C ARG A 285 -42.57 -0.37 -20.40
N LEU A 286 -41.32 -0.81 -20.58
CA LEU A 286 -41.00 -1.94 -21.43
C LEU A 286 -41.10 -3.27 -20.63
N PRO A 287 -41.52 -4.39 -21.26
CA PRO A 287 -41.44 -5.70 -20.65
C PRO A 287 -40.01 -6.02 -20.20
N GLY A 288 -39.79 -6.36 -18.93
CA GLY A 288 -38.46 -6.59 -18.37
C GLY A 288 -37.63 -5.31 -18.08
N GLY A 289 -38.16 -4.11 -18.35
CA GLY A 289 -37.44 -2.83 -18.23
C GLY A 289 -36.96 -2.54 -16.81
N ARG A 290 -37.71 -2.95 -15.76
CA ARG A 290 -37.28 -2.84 -14.35
C ARG A 290 -36.02 -3.65 -14.08
N THR A 291 -35.92 -4.86 -14.61
CA THR A 291 -34.73 -5.72 -14.49
C THR A 291 -33.55 -5.15 -15.26
N ALA A 292 -33.78 -4.71 -16.50
CA ALA A 292 -32.75 -4.09 -17.33
C ALA A 292 -32.19 -2.81 -16.68
N LYS A 293 -33.04 -1.93 -16.14
CA LYS A 293 -32.66 -0.75 -15.36
C LYS A 293 -31.78 -1.11 -14.16
N LYS A 294 -32.20 -2.11 -13.38
CA LYS A 294 -31.46 -2.59 -12.21
C LYS A 294 -30.09 -3.08 -12.60
N MET A 295 -29.99 -3.93 -13.63
CA MET A 295 -28.72 -4.44 -14.15
C MET A 295 -27.81 -3.32 -14.66
N PHE A 296 -28.36 -2.38 -15.42
CA PHE A 296 -27.60 -1.23 -15.92
C PHE A 296 -27.01 -0.39 -14.78
N ARG A 297 -27.77 -0.12 -13.73
CA ARG A 297 -27.29 0.63 -12.56
C ARG A 297 -26.18 -0.10 -11.79
N VAL A 298 -26.35 -1.41 -11.60
CA VAL A 298 -25.35 -2.25 -10.97
C VAL A 298 -24.05 -2.25 -11.79
N LEU A 299 -24.14 -2.43 -13.10
CA LEU A 299 -22.99 -2.42 -13.99
C LEU A 299 -22.31 -1.04 -14.03
N LYS A 300 -23.08 0.04 -14.17
CA LYS A 300 -22.56 1.41 -14.17
C LYS A 300 -21.86 1.74 -12.85
N GLY A 301 -22.50 1.48 -11.72
CA GLY A 301 -21.93 1.69 -10.39
C GLY A 301 -20.70 0.83 -10.16
N GLY A 302 -20.77 -0.44 -10.53
CA GLY A 302 -19.67 -1.40 -10.42
C GLY A 302 -18.47 -1.01 -11.27
N THR A 303 -18.67 -0.61 -12.52
CA THR A 303 -17.59 -0.13 -13.41
C THR A 303 -16.94 1.12 -12.86
N LYS A 304 -17.73 2.09 -12.37
CA LYS A 304 -17.22 3.31 -11.76
C LYS A 304 -16.43 2.99 -10.49
N ALA A 305 -16.96 2.13 -9.61
CA ALA A 305 -16.28 1.71 -8.39
C ALA A 305 -14.94 1.03 -8.73
N ARG A 306 -14.95 0.08 -9.69
CA ARG A 306 -13.75 -0.62 -10.13
C ARG A 306 -12.72 0.29 -10.76
N TYR A 307 -13.13 1.25 -11.58
CA TYR A 307 -12.24 2.26 -12.15
C TYR A 307 -11.50 3.06 -11.07
N HIS A 308 -12.24 3.56 -10.06
CA HIS A 308 -11.62 4.33 -8.99
C HIS A 308 -10.77 3.46 -8.06
N SER A 309 -11.19 2.24 -7.76
CA SER A 309 -10.41 1.27 -6.99
C SER A 309 -9.07 0.95 -7.68
N LEU A 310 -9.08 0.67 -8.99
CA LEU A 310 -7.86 0.43 -9.77
C LEU A 310 -6.92 1.65 -9.81
N ARG A 311 -7.45 2.84 -9.56
CA ARG A 311 -6.65 4.07 -9.39
C ARG A 311 -6.14 4.26 -7.96
N GLY A 312 -6.25 3.26 -7.10
CA GLY A 312 -5.79 3.33 -5.71
C GLY A 312 -6.56 4.36 -4.87
N ARG A 313 -7.83 4.62 -5.18
CA ARG A 313 -8.70 5.49 -4.38
C ARG A 313 -9.56 4.66 -3.45
N VAL A 314 -9.84 5.17 -2.27
CA VAL A 314 -10.86 4.60 -1.39
C VAL A 314 -12.23 4.88 -2.00
N VAL A 315 -12.95 3.83 -2.39
CA VAL A 315 -14.27 3.97 -3.03
C VAL A 315 -15.35 3.87 -1.97
N LEU A 316 -16.06 4.95 -1.74
CA LEU A 316 -17.17 5.04 -0.79
C LEU A 316 -18.49 4.85 -1.55
N MET A 317 -19.13 3.69 -1.36
CA MET A 317 -20.39 3.34 -2.02
C MET A 317 -21.57 3.61 -1.12
N ASP A 318 -22.43 4.54 -1.56
CA ASP A 318 -23.76 4.73 -0.97
C ASP A 318 -24.71 3.76 -1.62
N ARG A 319 -25.15 2.78 -0.85
CA ARG A 319 -25.86 1.56 -1.27
C ARG A 319 -24.98 0.62 -2.11
N VAL A 320 -25.24 -0.65 -1.99
CA VAL A 320 -24.53 -1.73 -2.66
C VAL A 320 -25.52 -2.71 -3.31
N ALA A 321 -25.02 -3.59 -4.15
CA ALA A 321 -25.87 -4.57 -4.82
C ALA A 321 -26.63 -5.50 -3.84
N TYR A 322 -26.13 -5.66 -2.61
CA TYR A 322 -26.79 -6.46 -1.55
C TYR A 322 -28.12 -5.89 -1.08
N ASP A 323 -28.40 -4.58 -1.27
CA ASP A 323 -29.74 -4.01 -1.03
C ASP A 323 -30.83 -4.68 -1.86
N ALA A 324 -30.45 -5.34 -2.96
CA ALA A 324 -31.39 -6.12 -3.77
C ALA A 324 -31.92 -7.39 -3.06
N LEU A 325 -31.25 -7.86 -2.03
CA LEU A 325 -31.65 -9.05 -1.25
C LEU A 325 -32.67 -8.74 -0.15
N LEU A 326 -32.89 -7.45 0.13
CA LEU A 326 -33.82 -7.01 1.17
C LEU A 326 -35.28 -7.13 0.69
N PRO A 327 -36.20 -7.47 1.59
CA PRO A 327 -37.62 -7.48 1.27
C PRO A 327 -38.10 -6.08 0.87
N GLN A 328 -38.87 -6.00 -0.20
CA GLN A 328 -39.46 -4.75 -0.66
C GLN A 328 -40.76 -4.45 0.05
N VAL A 329 -40.99 -3.17 0.36
CA VAL A 329 -42.29 -2.70 0.81
C VAL A 329 -43.26 -2.69 -0.38
N GLY A 330 -44.35 -3.44 -0.30
CA GLY A 330 -45.38 -3.46 -1.34
C GLY A 330 -45.61 -4.79 -2.05
N GLY A 331 -45.31 -5.92 -1.43
CA GLY A 331 -45.97 -7.22 -1.69
C GLY A 331 -45.96 -7.78 -3.11
N GLY A 332 -45.05 -7.37 -3.97
CA GLY A 332 -44.88 -7.94 -5.30
C GLY A 332 -44.06 -9.22 -5.26
N HIS A 333 -44.73 -10.35 -5.19
CA HIS A 333 -44.09 -11.68 -5.15
C HIS A 333 -43.43 -12.08 -6.47
N THR A 334 -42.30 -12.77 -6.35
CA THR A 334 -41.87 -13.99 -7.09
C THR A 334 -40.92 -13.95 -8.27
N SER A 335 -40.68 -12.89 -8.96
CA SER A 335 -39.54 -12.92 -9.95
C SER A 335 -38.19 -12.48 -9.35
N ALA A 336 -38.17 -12.24 -8.06
CA ALA A 336 -37.09 -11.58 -7.35
C ALA A 336 -35.82 -12.43 -7.13
N GLY A 337 -35.90 -13.74 -7.09
CA GLY A 337 -34.78 -14.58 -6.68
C GLY A 337 -33.61 -14.56 -7.65
N LEU A 338 -33.82 -14.89 -8.92
CA LEU A 338 -32.76 -15.01 -9.93
C LEU A 338 -32.16 -13.64 -10.32
N THR A 339 -33.01 -12.63 -10.55
CA THR A 339 -32.58 -11.29 -10.92
C THR A 339 -31.84 -10.58 -9.80
N ASN A 340 -32.23 -10.78 -8.55
CA ASN A 340 -31.56 -10.23 -7.38
C ASN A 340 -30.20 -10.91 -7.17
N THR A 341 -30.16 -12.24 -7.27
CA THR A 341 -28.91 -13.00 -7.22
C THR A 341 -27.95 -12.59 -8.34
N LEU A 342 -28.47 -12.36 -9.55
CA LEU A 342 -27.66 -11.89 -10.67
C LEU A 342 -27.14 -10.46 -10.42
N ALA A 343 -27.95 -9.56 -9.88
CA ALA A 343 -27.53 -8.21 -9.52
C ALA A 343 -26.39 -8.22 -8.50
N VAL A 344 -26.48 -9.07 -7.48
CA VAL A 344 -25.40 -9.26 -6.49
C VAL A 344 -24.14 -9.84 -7.10
N LYS A 345 -24.26 -10.83 -8.00
CA LYS A 345 -23.10 -11.43 -8.69
C LYS A 345 -22.40 -10.48 -9.65
N LEU A 346 -23.13 -9.57 -10.28
CA LEU A 346 -22.61 -8.58 -11.22
C LEU A 346 -22.10 -7.32 -10.51
N GLY A 347 -22.62 -7.03 -9.32
CA GLY A 347 -22.17 -5.90 -8.51
C GLY A 347 -20.75 -6.08 -7.98
N PRO A 348 -20.05 -4.96 -7.66
CA PRO A 348 -18.78 -5.07 -6.97
C PRO A 348 -19.05 -5.59 -5.55
N ALA A 349 -18.32 -6.64 -5.17
CA ALA A 349 -18.27 -7.03 -3.77
C ALA A 349 -17.46 -5.98 -3.00
N PRO A 350 -18.00 -5.33 -1.97
CA PRO A 350 -17.24 -4.41 -1.15
C PRO A 350 -16.15 -5.17 -0.37
N ASP A 351 -15.02 -4.52 -0.19
CA ASP A 351 -13.93 -5.03 0.65
C ASP A 351 -14.24 -4.82 2.13
N VAL A 352 -14.97 -3.75 2.43
CA VAL A 352 -15.52 -3.41 3.75
C VAL A 352 -17.00 -3.13 3.57
N LEU A 353 -17.83 -3.82 4.33
CA LEU A 353 -19.27 -3.60 4.35
C LEU A 353 -19.67 -3.09 5.74
N LEU A 354 -20.08 -1.84 5.82
CA LEU A 354 -20.57 -1.20 7.03
C LEU A 354 -22.10 -1.24 7.04
N VAL A 355 -22.68 -1.75 8.11
CA VAL A 355 -24.13 -1.78 8.33
C VAL A 355 -24.43 -0.88 9.51
N LEU A 356 -25.14 0.23 9.27
CA LEU A 356 -25.51 1.14 10.34
C LEU A 356 -26.78 0.66 11.02
N ASP A 357 -26.70 0.49 12.32
CA ASP A 357 -27.80 0.07 13.17
C ASP A 357 -28.32 1.26 13.99
N ALA A 358 -29.55 1.68 13.74
CA ALA A 358 -30.22 2.70 14.52
C ALA A 358 -31.66 2.26 14.83
N PRO A 359 -32.18 2.49 16.05
CA PRO A 359 -33.59 2.23 16.38
C PRO A 359 -34.55 2.95 15.44
N GLY A 360 -35.69 2.35 15.15
CA GLY A 360 -36.72 2.94 14.28
C GLY A 360 -37.17 4.33 14.69
N GLU A 361 -37.30 4.58 15.98
CA GLU A 361 -37.64 5.88 16.56
C GLU A 361 -36.59 6.96 16.26
N VAL A 362 -35.31 6.59 16.39
CA VAL A 362 -34.18 7.49 16.10
C VAL A 362 -34.13 7.84 14.60
N MET A 363 -34.37 6.86 13.74
CA MET A 363 -34.42 7.07 12.29
C MET A 363 -35.59 7.96 11.89
N PHE A 364 -36.76 7.74 12.49
CA PHE A 364 -37.95 8.57 12.29
C PHE A 364 -37.72 10.01 12.74
N ALA A 365 -37.17 10.19 13.95
CA ALA A 365 -36.86 11.53 14.48
C ALA A 365 -35.88 12.32 13.60
N ARG A 366 -34.96 11.61 12.89
CA ARG A 366 -33.95 12.26 12.02
C ARG A 366 -34.49 12.67 10.64
N LYS A 367 -35.49 11.92 10.09
CA LYS A 367 -35.91 12.15 8.69
C LYS A 367 -37.41 12.28 8.52
N GLY A 368 -38.23 11.74 9.40
CA GLY A 368 -39.71 11.81 9.35
C GLY A 368 -40.33 11.07 8.17
N GLU A 369 -39.57 10.28 7.42
CA GLU A 369 -40.05 9.45 6.33
C GLU A 369 -40.40 8.05 6.89
N HIS A 370 -41.52 7.48 6.45
CA HIS A 370 -42.00 6.16 6.86
C HIS A 370 -42.49 6.13 8.33
N THR A 371 -43.04 4.97 8.78
CA THR A 371 -43.43 4.78 10.17
C THR A 371 -42.31 4.13 10.97
N VAL A 372 -42.35 4.29 12.31
CA VAL A 372 -41.37 3.66 13.22
C VAL A 372 -41.35 2.15 13.06
N GLU A 373 -42.53 1.52 12.96
CA GLU A 373 -42.67 0.06 12.81
C GLU A 373 -42.03 -0.44 11.52
N LEU A 374 -42.19 0.31 10.41
CA LEU A 374 -41.63 -0.04 9.13
C LEU A 374 -40.10 0.10 9.16
N LEU A 375 -39.59 1.18 9.77
CA LEU A 375 -38.15 1.39 9.92
C LEU A 375 -37.51 0.31 10.80
N GLU A 376 -38.21 -0.14 11.86
CA GLU A 376 -37.75 -1.22 12.72
C GLU A 376 -37.79 -2.58 11.99
N HIS A 377 -38.80 -2.82 11.15
CA HIS A 377 -38.83 -4.00 10.28
C HIS A 377 -37.64 -4.03 9.31
N TRP A 378 -37.33 -2.93 8.67
CA TRP A 378 -36.15 -2.81 7.81
C TRP A 378 -34.85 -3.00 8.60
N ARG A 379 -34.70 -2.34 9.75
CA ARG A 379 -33.55 -2.53 10.65
C ARG A 379 -33.27 -4.02 10.88
N LYS A 380 -34.27 -4.78 11.29
CA LYS A 380 -34.15 -6.23 11.51
C LYS A 380 -33.74 -6.97 10.24
N SER A 381 -34.25 -6.59 9.08
CA SER A 381 -33.91 -7.19 7.80
C SER A 381 -32.45 -6.92 7.41
N TYR A 382 -31.93 -5.68 7.64
CA TYR A 382 -30.53 -5.33 7.43
C TYR A 382 -29.59 -6.11 8.36
N LEU A 383 -29.93 -6.23 9.64
CA LEU A 383 -29.16 -7.00 10.61
C LEU A 383 -29.12 -8.49 10.26
N GLN A 384 -30.26 -9.08 9.88
CA GLN A 384 -30.30 -10.47 9.40
C GLN A 384 -29.47 -10.67 8.13
N LEU A 385 -29.48 -9.71 7.21
CA LEU A 385 -28.64 -9.78 6.02
C LEU A 385 -27.15 -9.68 6.39
N ALA A 386 -26.79 -8.81 7.32
CA ALA A 386 -25.42 -8.64 7.79
C ALA A 386 -24.83 -9.96 8.33
N THR A 387 -25.60 -10.78 9.05
CA THR A 387 -25.12 -12.08 9.56
C THR A 387 -24.79 -13.08 8.45
N ARG A 388 -25.34 -12.90 7.25
CA ARG A 388 -25.13 -13.79 6.08
C ARG A 388 -24.02 -13.30 5.16
N LEU A 389 -23.57 -12.05 5.33
CA LEU A 389 -22.55 -11.43 4.46
C LEU A 389 -21.19 -11.48 5.14
N PRO A 390 -20.20 -12.17 4.55
CA PRO A 390 -18.85 -12.24 5.13
C PRO A 390 -18.21 -10.86 5.17
N GLY A 391 -17.61 -10.52 6.32
CA GLY A 391 -16.92 -9.25 6.51
C GLY A 391 -17.81 -8.03 6.76
N ALA A 392 -19.15 -8.22 6.90
CA ALA A 392 -20.03 -7.14 7.33
C ALA A 392 -19.71 -6.72 8.77
N ARG A 393 -19.61 -5.40 8.99
CA ARG A 393 -19.42 -4.77 10.30
C ARG A 393 -20.64 -3.95 10.64
N VAL A 394 -21.30 -4.30 11.74
CA VAL A 394 -22.42 -3.53 12.26
C VAL A 394 -21.85 -2.44 13.17
N ILE A 395 -22.29 -1.20 12.93
CA ILE A 395 -21.92 -0.03 13.73
C ILE A 395 -23.21 0.55 14.32
N ASP A 396 -23.24 0.72 15.64
CA ASP A 396 -24.35 1.39 16.34
C ASP A 396 -24.39 2.87 15.93
N ALA A 397 -25.36 3.23 15.12
CA ALA A 397 -25.59 4.60 14.65
C ALA A 397 -26.47 5.42 15.61
N GLY A 398 -26.80 4.88 16.77
CA GLY A 398 -27.34 5.62 17.92
C GLY A 398 -26.27 6.43 18.66
N LEU A 399 -25.01 6.07 18.51
CA LEU A 399 -23.86 6.77 19.08
C LEU A 399 -23.66 8.18 18.47
N SER A 400 -22.73 8.97 19.04
CA SER A 400 -22.38 10.28 18.48
C SER A 400 -21.82 10.15 17.06
N ARG A 401 -22.00 11.21 16.25
CA ARG A 401 -21.50 11.21 14.87
C ARG A 401 -20.00 10.98 14.79
N GLU A 402 -19.28 11.55 15.73
CA GLU A 402 -17.81 11.46 15.82
C GLU A 402 -17.40 10.02 16.10
N LEU A 403 -18.04 9.35 17.05
CA LEU A 403 -17.73 7.97 17.39
C LEU A 403 -18.08 7.00 16.26
N VAL A 404 -19.24 7.17 15.61
CA VAL A 404 -19.61 6.37 14.42
C VAL A 404 -18.59 6.57 13.29
N ARG A 405 -18.16 7.80 13.04
CA ARG A 405 -17.15 8.12 12.04
C ARG A 405 -15.81 7.48 12.39
N ARG A 406 -15.36 7.57 13.64
CA ARG A 406 -14.12 6.96 14.14
C ARG A 406 -14.12 5.45 13.92
N LEU A 407 -15.14 4.73 14.38
CA LEU A 407 -15.27 3.29 14.20
C LEU A 407 -15.26 2.87 12.71
N ALA A 408 -15.89 3.66 11.86
CA ALA A 408 -15.87 3.45 10.43
C ALA A 408 -14.49 3.73 9.82
N THR A 409 -13.83 4.82 10.22
CA THR A 409 -12.46 5.18 9.79
C THR A 409 -11.47 4.07 10.15
N GLU A 410 -11.49 3.63 11.41
CA GLU A 410 -10.67 2.51 11.90
C GLU A 410 -10.91 1.23 11.09
N THR A 411 -12.19 0.86 10.88
CA THR A 411 -12.53 -0.35 10.11
C THR A 411 -12.00 -0.27 8.67
N VAL A 412 -12.13 0.87 8.01
CA VAL A 412 -11.64 1.09 6.65
C VAL A 412 -10.11 1.10 6.62
N TRP A 413 -9.47 1.78 7.59
CA TRP A 413 -8.02 1.80 7.70
C TRP A 413 -7.43 0.41 7.93
N ASN A 414 -8.02 -0.39 8.82
CA ASN A 414 -7.62 -1.78 9.06
C ASN A 414 -7.69 -2.63 7.79
N SER A 415 -8.65 -2.38 6.90
CA SER A 415 -8.71 -3.04 5.59
C SER A 415 -7.60 -2.58 4.64
N ILE A 416 -7.12 -1.34 4.73
CA ILE A 416 -6.00 -0.82 3.93
C ILE A 416 -4.69 -1.37 4.49
N SER A 417 -4.44 -1.20 5.77
CA SER A 417 -3.21 -1.59 6.45
C SER A 417 -2.94 -3.10 6.33
N SER A 418 -3.95 -3.93 6.56
CA SER A 418 -3.83 -5.39 6.43
C SER A 418 -3.44 -5.90 5.03
N ARG A 419 -3.61 -5.06 3.99
CA ARG A 419 -3.23 -5.38 2.60
C ARG A 419 -1.88 -4.80 2.20
N THR A 420 -1.45 -3.74 2.86
CA THR A 420 -0.29 -2.95 2.47
C THR A 420 0.88 -3.11 3.42
N LEU A 421 0.59 -3.40 4.68
CA LEU A 421 1.60 -3.61 5.70
C LEU A 421 1.94 -5.11 5.85
N PRO A 422 3.18 -5.44 6.18
CA PRO A 422 3.50 -6.77 6.65
C PRO A 422 2.68 -7.06 7.92
N PRO A 423 2.35 -8.32 8.20
CA PRO A 423 1.73 -8.66 9.49
C PRO A 423 2.63 -8.15 10.62
N PRO A 424 2.06 -7.67 11.73
CA PRO A 424 2.83 -7.15 12.85
C PRO A 424 3.86 -8.21 13.30
N GLU A 425 5.11 -7.80 13.38
CA GLU A 425 6.16 -8.65 13.97
C GLU A 425 5.77 -8.88 15.45
N ALA A 426 5.73 -10.15 15.83
CA ALA A 426 5.53 -10.47 17.24
C ALA A 426 6.71 -9.93 18.06
N ASP A 427 6.38 -9.33 19.20
CA ASP A 427 7.17 -8.76 20.26
C ASP A 427 8.71 -8.97 20.18
N PRO A 428 9.53 -7.90 20.11
CA PRO A 428 10.99 -8.00 20.00
C PRO A 428 11.70 -8.65 21.21
N GLY A 429 10.98 -9.00 22.27
CA GLY A 429 11.50 -9.75 23.44
C GLY A 429 11.21 -11.25 23.42
N GLY A 430 10.36 -11.71 22.51
CA GLY A 430 10.10 -13.13 22.29
C GLY A 430 10.99 -13.71 21.17
N ARG A 431 11.25 -15.02 21.20
CA ARG A 431 11.80 -15.76 20.06
C ARG A 431 11.17 -15.25 18.77
N PRO A 432 11.90 -15.02 17.64
CA PRO A 432 11.36 -14.43 16.41
C PRO A 432 10.04 -15.12 16.07
N GLY A 433 8.93 -14.38 16.28
CA GLY A 433 7.59 -14.96 16.22
C GLY A 433 7.35 -15.47 14.81
N LEU A 434 6.94 -16.72 14.69
CA LEU A 434 6.55 -17.35 13.45
C LEU A 434 5.29 -16.66 12.92
N THR A 435 5.45 -15.60 12.15
CA THR A 435 4.34 -15.00 11.44
C THR A 435 3.75 -16.00 10.45
N LEU A 436 2.45 -15.91 10.16
CA LEU A 436 1.82 -16.75 9.13
C LEU A 436 2.57 -16.69 7.79
N HIS A 437 3.20 -15.56 7.48
CA HIS A 437 4.02 -15.37 6.30
C HIS A 437 5.27 -16.27 6.33
N ARG A 438 6.02 -16.28 7.43
CA ARG A 438 7.19 -17.16 7.59
C ARG A 438 6.79 -18.64 7.54
N TRP A 439 5.68 -19.02 8.16
CA TRP A 439 5.16 -20.37 8.04
C TRP A 439 4.84 -20.76 6.59
N ARG A 440 4.22 -19.86 5.83
CA ARG A 440 3.92 -20.09 4.42
C ARG A 440 5.17 -20.21 3.53
N MET A 441 6.28 -19.59 3.92
CA MET A 441 7.56 -19.80 3.23
C MET A 441 8.05 -21.25 3.35
N LEU A 442 7.60 -21.96 4.39
CA LEU A 442 7.94 -23.36 4.66
C LEU A 442 6.88 -24.36 4.15
N ASP A 443 5.82 -23.93 3.50
CA ASP A 443 4.72 -24.80 3.04
C ASP A 443 5.17 -25.80 1.96
N TRP A 444 6.31 -25.58 1.30
CA TRP A 444 6.94 -26.55 0.39
C TRP A 444 7.20 -27.91 1.06
N ARG A 445 7.41 -27.96 2.38
CA ARG A 445 7.64 -29.20 3.14
C ARG A 445 6.45 -30.16 3.06
N PHE A 446 5.23 -29.65 2.88
CA PHE A 446 4.02 -30.46 2.70
C PHE A 446 3.98 -31.17 1.32
N LEU A 447 4.89 -30.85 0.43
CA LEU A 447 5.03 -31.50 -0.88
C LEU A 447 5.97 -32.71 -0.83
N THR A 448 6.55 -33.02 0.33
CA THR A 448 7.40 -34.17 0.59
C THR A 448 6.88 -34.93 1.81
N PRO A 449 7.19 -36.20 1.96
CA PRO A 449 6.82 -36.95 3.16
C PRO A 449 7.66 -36.55 4.39
N VAL A 450 8.71 -35.75 4.21
CA VAL A 450 9.64 -35.32 5.27
C VAL A 450 9.21 -33.92 5.78
N LEU A 451 8.37 -33.91 6.82
CA LEU A 451 7.87 -32.65 7.41
C LEU A 451 8.90 -31.95 8.29
N GLN A 452 9.81 -32.71 8.91
CA GLN A 452 10.92 -32.21 9.73
C GLN A 452 12.22 -32.84 9.23
N PRO A 453 12.98 -32.10 8.39
CA PRO A 453 14.27 -32.54 7.93
C PRO A 453 15.24 -32.75 9.11
N ARG A 454 16.05 -33.79 9.05
CA ARG A 454 17.15 -34.02 10.01
C ARG A 454 18.37 -33.19 9.63
N ARG A 455 18.60 -33.02 8.33
CA ARG A 455 19.68 -32.22 7.74
C ARG A 455 19.16 -31.50 6.52
N LEU A 456 18.90 -30.19 6.70
CA LEU A 456 18.35 -29.34 5.65
C LEU A 456 19.47 -28.63 4.89
N GLY A 457 19.54 -28.89 3.58
CA GLY A 457 20.37 -28.12 2.66
C GLY A 457 19.56 -26.99 2.00
N TYR A 458 20.23 -25.90 1.67
CA TYR A 458 19.59 -24.82 0.91
C TYR A 458 20.54 -24.19 -0.12
N GLY A 459 19.98 -23.57 -1.17
CA GLY A 459 20.77 -22.87 -2.18
C GLY A 459 19.97 -21.95 -3.08
N GLY A 460 20.65 -21.03 -3.76
CA GLY A 460 20.08 -20.04 -4.66
C GLY A 460 19.74 -18.70 -3.99
N ALA A 461 18.70 -18.04 -4.43
CA ALA A 461 18.29 -16.72 -3.93
C ALA A 461 17.58 -16.83 -2.55
N ILE A 462 18.34 -17.13 -1.51
CA ILE A 462 17.85 -17.25 -0.13
C ILE A 462 17.92 -15.90 0.56
N GLU A 463 16.77 -15.26 0.75
CA GLU A 463 16.64 -14.02 1.50
C GLU A 463 16.77 -14.26 3.02
N PRO A 464 17.20 -13.28 3.82
CA PRO A 464 17.37 -13.42 5.28
C PRO A 464 16.13 -13.94 6.00
N GLU A 465 14.93 -13.55 5.55
CA GLU A 465 13.66 -14.01 6.13
C GLU A 465 13.41 -15.50 5.87
N LEU A 466 13.70 -15.98 4.65
CA LEU A 466 13.60 -17.39 4.32
C LEU A 466 14.66 -18.21 5.07
N LEU A 467 15.90 -17.69 5.15
CA LEU A 467 16.95 -18.34 5.94
C LEU A 467 16.55 -18.49 7.40
N GLY A 468 16.05 -17.42 8.02
CA GLY A 468 15.52 -17.47 9.38
C GLY A 468 14.37 -18.46 9.54
N ALA A 469 13.51 -18.61 8.53
CA ALA A 469 12.45 -19.62 8.53
C ALA A 469 13.01 -21.06 8.41
N LEU A 470 14.02 -21.29 7.55
CA LEU A 470 14.67 -22.60 7.42
C LEU A 470 15.37 -23.03 8.70
N GLN A 471 16.02 -22.09 9.41
CA GLN A 471 16.68 -22.34 10.70
C GLN A 471 15.69 -22.69 11.83
N LEU A 472 14.40 -22.43 11.66
CA LEU A 472 13.36 -22.92 12.59
C LEU A 472 13.06 -24.41 12.39
N LEU A 473 13.25 -24.93 11.15
CA LEU A 473 13.08 -26.35 10.86
C LEU A 473 14.34 -27.13 11.24
N ASP A 474 15.49 -26.57 10.90
CA ASP A 474 16.80 -27.13 11.20
C ASP A 474 17.77 -25.99 11.56
N PRO A 475 18.13 -25.82 12.86
CA PRO A 475 19.07 -24.79 13.29
C PRO A 475 20.44 -24.88 12.61
N ASP A 476 20.84 -26.11 12.18
CA ASP A 476 22.08 -26.39 11.49
C ASP A 476 21.95 -26.43 9.96
N ALA A 477 20.86 -25.86 9.39
CA ALA A 477 20.66 -25.74 7.95
C ALA A 477 21.89 -25.12 7.26
N ARG A 478 22.41 -25.77 6.19
CA ARG A 478 23.65 -25.37 5.52
C ARG A 478 23.46 -25.17 4.01
N PRO A 479 24.25 -24.26 3.41
CA PRO A 479 24.24 -24.12 1.95
C PRO A 479 24.80 -25.40 1.28
N VAL A 480 24.17 -25.78 0.16
CA VAL A 480 24.68 -26.90 -0.66
C VAL A 480 26.03 -26.52 -1.28
N GLY A 481 26.91 -27.50 -1.39
CA GLY A 481 28.24 -27.30 -1.95
C GLY A 481 29.23 -26.54 -1.04
N ALA A 482 28.98 -26.48 0.26
CA ALA A 482 29.88 -25.82 1.23
C ALA A 482 31.13 -26.70 1.58
N GLY A 483 31.30 -27.88 1.00
CA GLY A 483 32.47 -28.73 1.19
C GLY A 483 33.70 -28.27 0.41
N ALA A 484 34.90 -28.57 0.94
CA ALA A 484 36.15 -28.34 0.21
C ALA A 484 36.18 -29.16 -1.11
N PRO A 485 36.82 -28.67 -2.19
CA PRO A 485 36.92 -29.37 -3.44
C PRO A 485 37.54 -30.79 -3.22
N GLY A 486 36.79 -31.85 -3.54
CA GLY A 486 37.25 -33.23 -3.42
C GLY A 486 36.91 -33.94 -2.10
N ALA A 487 36.37 -33.26 -1.09
CA ALA A 487 35.81 -33.93 0.10
C ALA A 487 34.33 -34.27 -0.12
N PRO A 488 33.82 -35.42 0.37
CA PRO A 488 32.37 -35.67 0.36
C PRO A 488 31.67 -34.60 1.19
N GLY A 489 30.85 -33.79 0.52
CA GLY A 489 30.05 -32.75 1.16
C GLY A 489 29.04 -33.32 2.18
N PRO A 490 28.46 -32.46 3.03
CA PRO A 490 27.40 -32.90 3.93
C PRO A 490 26.23 -33.42 3.09
N ARG A 491 25.74 -34.63 3.44
CA ARG A 491 24.55 -35.17 2.79
C ARG A 491 23.28 -34.72 3.50
N PHE A 492 22.32 -34.32 2.73
CA PHE A 492 21.05 -33.75 3.20
C PHE A 492 19.88 -34.71 2.91
N ASP A 493 18.96 -34.86 3.85
CA ASP A 493 17.70 -35.57 3.61
C ASP A 493 16.68 -34.73 2.85
N VAL A 494 16.76 -33.41 2.96
CA VAL A 494 15.99 -32.46 2.13
C VAL A 494 16.86 -31.28 1.70
N VAL A 495 16.72 -30.87 0.44
CA VAL A 495 17.35 -29.65 -0.10
C VAL A 495 16.30 -28.74 -0.67
N LEU A 496 16.29 -27.46 -0.21
CA LEU A 496 15.51 -26.39 -0.81
C LEU A 496 16.38 -25.55 -1.74
N LEU A 497 15.97 -25.45 -3.00
CA LEU A 497 16.58 -24.56 -3.98
C LEU A 497 15.62 -23.42 -4.33
N ARG A 498 16.10 -22.20 -4.22
CA ARG A 498 15.35 -21.00 -4.58
C ARG A 498 15.93 -20.40 -5.85
N GLU A 499 15.14 -20.41 -6.94
CA GLU A 499 15.56 -19.90 -8.25
C GLU A 499 16.95 -20.43 -8.69
N PRO A 500 17.17 -21.76 -8.68
CA PRO A 500 18.47 -22.33 -9.01
C PRO A 500 18.82 -22.15 -10.48
N ASP A 501 20.12 -22.13 -10.78
CA ASP A 501 20.63 -22.45 -12.10
C ASP A 501 20.93 -23.96 -12.25
N ALA A 502 21.32 -24.38 -13.45
CA ALA A 502 21.61 -25.80 -13.71
C ALA A 502 22.80 -26.32 -12.88
N PHE A 503 23.83 -25.48 -12.68
CA PHE A 503 25.02 -25.88 -11.93
C PHE A 503 24.71 -26.07 -10.43
N LEU A 504 23.93 -25.16 -9.83
CA LEU A 504 23.51 -25.29 -8.45
C LEU A 504 22.62 -26.54 -8.25
N PHE A 505 21.76 -26.85 -9.24
CA PHE A 505 20.94 -28.05 -9.19
C PHE A 505 21.78 -29.35 -9.22
N GLU A 506 22.78 -29.43 -10.09
CA GLU A 506 23.70 -30.59 -10.16
C GLU A 506 24.43 -30.80 -8.84
N ARG A 507 24.92 -29.73 -8.20
CA ARG A 507 25.53 -29.82 -6.88
C ARG A 507 24.56 -30.30 -5.82
N ALA A 508 23.35 -29.71 -5.79
CA ALA A 508 22.32 -30.13 -4.85
C ALA A 508 21.94 -31.63 -5.03
N ALA A 509 21.83 -32.08 -6.27
CA ALA A 509 21.56 -33.46 -6.60
C ALA A 509 22.66 -34.42 -6.10
N ALA A 510 23.92 -33.95 -6.10
CA ALA A 510 25.03 -34.72 -5.54
C ALA A 510 25.03 -34.79 -4.00
N ASP A 511 24.63 -33.68 -3.35
CA ASP A 511 24.63 -33.51 -1.90
C ASP A 511 23.41 -34.12 -1.19
N VAL A 512 22.35 -34.47 -1.93
CA VAL A 512 21.16 -35.16 -1.37
C VAL A 512 21.50 -36.65 -1.14
N GLU A 513 21.11 -37.18 0.02
CA GLU A 513 21.28 -38.61 0.33
C GLU A 513 20.35 -39.51 -0.51
N PRO A 514 20.68 -40.81 -0.71
CA PRO A 514 19.75 -41.75 -1.32
C PRO A 514 18.42 -41.78 -0.56
N GLY A 515 17.30 -41.70 -1.28
CA GLY A 515 15.95 -41.55 -0.69
C GLY A 515 15.58 -40.13 -0.25
N GLY A 516 16.52 -39.19 -0.27
CA GLY A 516 16.28 -37.78 0.09
C GLY A 516 15.56 -36.98 -1.00
N TRP A 517 15.15 -35.77 -0.68
CA TRP A 517 14.29 -34.94 -1.50
C TRP A 517 14.94 -33.62 -1.92
N VAL A 518 14.69 -33.19 -3.16
CA VAL A 518 14.99 -31.86 -3.65
C VAL A 518 13.68 -31.12 -3.92
N CYS A 519 13.56 -29.88 -3.40
CA CYS A 519 12.47 -28.96 -3.63
C CYS A 519 13.02 -27.73 -4.36
N ALA A 520 12.74 -27.59 -5.65
CA ALA A 520 13.17 -26.43 -6.44
C ALA A 520 12.01 -25.45 -6.64
N GLN A 521 12.11 -24.28 -6.02
CA GLN A 521 11.18 -23.15 -6.21
C GLN A 521 11.69 -22.29 -7.36
N VAL A 522 10.91 -22.20 -8.43
CA VAL A 522 11.35 -21.63 -9.70
C VAL A 522 10.37 -20.59 -10.24
N ARG A 523 10.88 -19.52 -10.84
CA ARG A 523 10.10 -18.54 -11.62
C ARG A 523 10.33 -18.78 -13.11
N ARG A 524 9.32 -18.46 -13.90
CA ARG A 524 9.46 -18.41 -15.35
C ARG A 524 10.34 -17.22 -15.75
N THR A 525 11.44 -17.45 -16.43
CA THR A 525 12.37 -16.43 -16.90
C THR A 525 12.37 -16.36 -18.43
N ALA A 526 12.74 -15.22 -18.99
CA ALA A 526 12.90 -15.04 -20.43
C ALA A 526 14.34 -15.32 -20.90
N ALA A 527 15.32 -15.27 -19.98
CA ALA A 527 16.74 -15.47 -20.27
C ALA A 527 17.46 -16.00 -19.01
N GLY A 528 18.57 -16.71 -19.20
CA GLY A 528 19.41 -17.26 -18.11
C GLY A 528 20.07 -18.59 -18.51
N ARG A 529 21.00 -19.09 -17.68
CA ARG A 529 21.60 -20.42 -17.82
C ARG A 529 20.73 -21.45 -17.09
N GLY A 530 19.95 -22.24 -17.85
CA GLY A 530 19.11 -23.29 -17.29
C GLY A 530 17.68 -23.32 -17.84
N PRO A 531 16.80 -24.15 -17.28
CA PRO A 531 15.41 -24.23 -17.69
C PRO A 531 14.63 -22.94 -17.41
N HIS A 532 13.95 -22.39 -18.41
CA HIS A 532 13.21 -21.12 -18.30
C HIS A 532 11.77 -21.29 -17.83
N THR A 533 11.28 -22.52 -17.69
CA THR A 533 9.91 -22.83 -17.31
C THR A 533 9.85 -23.91 -16.24
N VAL A 534 8.76 -23.96 -15.50
CA VAL A 534 8.53 -25.01 -14.50
C VAL A 534 8.48 -26.40 -15.16
N ALA A 535 7.95 -26.50 -16.38
CA ALA A 535 7.98 -27.74 -17.16
C ALA A 535 9.40 -28.16 -17.53
N GLY A 536 10.27 -27.23 -17.85
CA GLY A 536 11.69 -27.49 -18.14
C GLY A 536 12.41 -28.03 -16.90
N TRP A 537 12.11 -27.51 -15.72
CA TRP A 537 12.65 -28.03 -14.46
C TRP A 537 12.17 -29.46 -14.15
N LYS A 538 10.91 -29.81 -14.41
CA LYS A 538 10.45 -31.20 -14.35
C LYS A 538 11.31 -32.14 -15.22
N GLN A 539 11.73 -31.67 -16.38
CA GLN A 539 12.61 -32.42 -17.29
C GLN A 539 14.05 -32.54 -16.75
N THR A 540 14.55 -31.49 -16.09
CA THR A 540 15.87 -31.51 -15.42
C THR A 540 15.91 -32.56 -14.31
N PHE A 541 14.88 -32.60 -13.44
CA PHE A 541 14.79 -33.66 -12.43
C PHE A 541 14.83 -35.06 -13.05
N ARG A 542 14.11 -35.31 -14.15
CA ARG A 542 14.12 -36.59 -14.85
C ARG A 542 15.49 -36.94 -15.43
N LYS A 543 16.23 -35.95 -15.94
CA LYS A 543 17.59 -36.16 -16.49
C LYS A 543 18.62 -36.53 -15.43
N HIS A 544 18.35 -36.21 -14.18
CA HIS A 544 19.19 -36.55 -13.03
C HIS A 544 18.59 -37.71 -12.22
N ASP A 545 17.75 -38.54 -12.85
CA ASP A 545 17.21 -39.79 -12.33
C ASP A 545 16.39 -39.67 -11.04
N PHE A 546 15.79 -38.45 -10.79
CA PHE A 546 14.87 -38.30 -9.69
C PHE A 546 13.54 -39.01 -9.94
N GLU A 547 12.99 -39.61 -8.90
CA GLU A 547 11.68 -40.28 -8.86
C GLU A 547 10.64 -39.38 -8.15
N ASP A 548 9.38 -39.82 -8.15
CA ASP A 548 8.25 -39.15 -7.46
C ASP A 548 8.15 -37.65 -7.76
N ILE A 549 8.42 -37.27 -9.02
CA ILE A 549 8.50 -35.86 -9.43
C ILE A 549 7.12 -35.28 -9.47
N THR A 550 6.86 -34.28 -8.60
CA THR A 550 5.62 -33.49 -8.60
C THR A 550 5.88 -32.03 -8.97
N VAL A 551 4.84 -31.38 -9.49
CA VAL A 551 4.89 -29.97 -9.88
C VAL A 551 3.69 -29.24 -9.31
N HIS A 552 3.96 -28.16 -8.60
CA HIS A 552 2.93 -27.34 -7.99
C HIS A 552 3.05 -25.88 -8.44
N TRP A 553 1.93 -25.27 -8.74
CA TRP A 553 1.82 -23.84 -9.02
C TRP A 553 1.72 -23.07 -7.70
N ASN A 554 2.62 -22.13 -7.48
CA ASN A 554 2.64 -21.30 -6.28
C ASN A 554 1.77 -20.03 -6.50
N VAL A 555 0.75 -19.85 -5.69
CA VAL A 555 -0.20 -18.75 -5.82
C VAL A 555 -0.21 -17.91 -4.54
N PRO A 556 0.04 -16.58 -4.62
CA PRO A 556 0.27 -15.76 -5.81
C PRO A 556 1.68 -15.86 -6.41
N GLY A 557 2.68 -16.35 -5.69
CA GLY A 557 4.07 -16.45 -6.10
C GLY A 557 4.88 -17.29 -5.14
N LEU A 558 6.22 -17.15 -5.14
CA LEU A 558 7.11 -17.93 -4.29
C LEU A 558 7.17 -17.40 -2.84
N ASP A 559 6.92 -16.09 -2.66
CA ASP A 559 7.06 -15.43 -1.35
C ASP A 559 5.78 -15.66 -0.52
N GLY A 560 5.80 -16.68 0.34
CA GLY A 560 4.67 -17.07 1.18
C GLY A 560 3.41 -17.46 0.39
N PRO A 561 3.43 -18.50 -0.43
CA PRO A 561 2.29 -18.90 -1.24
C PRO A 561 1.08 -19.20 -0.36
N ALA A 562 -0.07 -18.64 -0.71
CA ALA A 562 -1.33 -18.96 -0.07
C ALA A 562 -1.88 -20.33 -0.50
N ARG A 563 -1.38 -20.87 -1.64
CA ARG A 563 -1.78 -22.16 -2.20
C ARG A 563 -0.64 -22.76 -3.00
N LEU A 564 -0.49 -24.07 -2.85
CA LEU A 564 0.34 -24.94 -3.67
C LEU A 564 -0.59 -25.84 -4.48
N VAL A 565 -0.78 -25.52 -5.76
CA VAL A 565 -1.79 -26.15 -6.62
C VAL A 565 -1.14 -27.22 -7.47
N PRO A 566 -1.50 -28.50 -7.35
CA PRO A 566 -0.91 -29.56 -8.18
C PRO A 566 -1.28 -29.30 -9.66
N VAL A 567 -0.24 -29.18 -10.50
CA VAL A 567 -0.42 -28.83 -11.92
C VAL A 567 -1.02 -29.97 -12.73
N ASP A 568 -0.84 -31.21 -12.27
CA ASP A 568 -1.38 -32.41 -12.91
C ASP A 568 -2.90 -32.58 -12.63
N SER A 569 -3.47 -31.86 -11.65
CA SER A 569 -4.91 -31.82 -11.38
C SER A 569 -5.60 -30.68 -12.11
N ALA A 570 -6.24 -30.99 -13.22
CA ALA A 570 -7.02 -29.99 -13.99
C ALA A 570 -8.17 -29.37 -13.18
N GLU A 571 -8.73 -30.09 -12.22
CA GLU A 571 -9.79 -29.60 -11.33
C GLU A 571 -9.25 -28.56 -10.34
N ALA A 572 -8.13 -28.86 -9.66
CA ALA A 572 -7.48 -27.94 -8.74
C ALA A 572 -7.05 -26.63 -9.44
N VAL A 573 -6.50 -26.74 -10.66
CA VAL A 573 -6.14 -25.58 -11.49
C VAL A 573 -7.37 -24.77 -11.87
N ARG A 574 -8.46 -25.40 -12.35
CA ARG A 574 -9.71 -24.70 -12.71
C ARG A 574 -10.35 -24.02 -11.51
N GLY A 575 -10.41 -24.71 -10.37
CA GLY A 575 -10.91 -24.14 -9.12
C GLY A 575 -10.12 -22.90 -8.68
N THR A 576 -8.80 -22.96 -8.75
CA THR A 576 -7.92 -21.83 -8.41
C THR A 576 -8.09 -20.66 -9.38
N LEU A 577 -8.19 -20.92 -10.69
CA LEU A 577 -8.45 -19.87 -11.69
C LEU A 577 -9.84 -19.24 -11.56
N ALA A 578 -10.81 -19.94 -10.98
CA ALA A 578 -12.15 -19.42 -10.71
C ALA A 578 -12.19 -18.46 -9.51
N LEU A 579 -11.21 -18.56 -8.61
CA LEU A 579 -11.12 -17.69 -7.43
C LEU A 579 -10.59 -16.32 -7.83
N ARG A 580 -11.50 -15.34 -7.94
CA ARG A 580 -11.23 -13.97 -8.40
C ARG A 580 -10.54 -13.07 -7.35
N GLN A 581 -10.06 -13.57 -6.25
CA GLN A 581 -9.55 -12.75 -5.15
C GLN A 581 -8.23 -12.04 -5.52
N GLY A 582 -8.27 -10.71 -5.52
CA GLY A 582 -7.09 -9.84 -5.43
C GLY A 582 -6.17 -9.73 -6.66
N VAL A 583 -6.48 -10.32 -7.81
CA VAL A 583 -5.55 -10.35 -8.95
C VAL A 583 -5.89 -9.29 -10.01
N ARG A 584 -4.96 -8.35 -10.24
CA ARG A 584 -5.01 -7.41 -11.37
C ARG A 584 -5.20 -8.18 -12.68
N PHE A 585 -6.24 -7.85 -13.47
CA PHE A 585 -6.65 -8.58 -14.68
C PHE A 585 -7.12 -10.04 -14.43
N GLY A 586 -7.72 -10.34 -13.29
CA GLY A 586 -8.10 -11.71 -12.89
C GLY A 586 -8.92 -12.47 -13.93
N LEU A 587 -9.87 -11.81 -14.60
CA LEU A 587 -10.68 -12.43 -15.67
C LEU A 587 -9.83 -12.83 -16.87
N LEU A 588 -8.98 -11.92 -17.35
CA LEU A 588 -8.10 -12.19 -18.51
C LEU A 588 -7.12 -13.32 -18.21
N LYS A 589 -6.51 -13.31 -17.02
CA LYS A 589 -5.62 -14.37 -16.55
C LYS A 589 -6.35 -15.71 -16.40
N ALA A 590 -7.60 -15.70 -15.92
CA ALA A 590 -8.39 -16.91 -15.78
C ALA A 590 -8.75 -17.51 -17.15
N VAL A 591 -9.11 -16.68 -18.14
CA VAL A 591 -9.38 -17.12 -19.51
C VAL A 591 -8.10 -17.67 -20.15
N ALA A 592 -6.99 -16.93 -20.09
CA ALA A 592 -5.71 -17.37 -20.63
C ALA A 592 -5.23 -18.68 -19.95
N GLY A 593 -5.39 -18.81 -18.65
CA GLY A 593 -5.05 -20.02 -17.89
C GLY A 593 -5.90 -21.23 -18.30
N ARG A 594 -7.21 -21.04 -18.54
CA ARG A 594 -8.10 -22.11 -19.03
C ARG A 594 -7.74 -22.56 -20.45
N VAL A 595 -7.39 -21.61 -21.32
CA VAL A 595 -6.91 -21.92 -22.68
C VAL A 595 -5.59 -22.69 -22.61
N ALA A 596 -4.64 -22.24 -21.80
CA ALA A 596 -3.36 -22.93 -21.61
C ALA A 596 -3.56 -24.35 -21.04
N LEU A 597 -4.51 -24.54 -20.13
CA LEU A 597 -4.86 -25.85 -19.57
C LEU A 597 -5.44 -26.78 -20.65
N GLY A 598 -6.37 -26.27 -21.47
CA GLY A 598 -6.97 -27.02 -22.59
C GLY A 598 -5.92 -27.45 -23.63
N LEU A 599 -4.94 -26.61 -23.90
CA LEU A 599 -3.82 -26.88 -24.82
C LEU A 599 -2.67 -27.68 -24.18
N ARG A 600 -2.78 -28.10 -22.92
CA ARG A 600 -1.72 -28.76 -22.13
C ARG A 600 -0.43 -27.92 -21.98
N LEU A 601 -0.53 -26.61 -22.17
CA LEU A 601 0.58 -25.65 -22.05
C LEU A 601 0.66 -25.00 -20.65
N PHE A 602 -0.24 -25.34 -19.73
CA PHE A 602 -0.32 -24.73 -18.41
C PHE A 602 1.00 -24.80 -17.62
N PRO A 603 1.73 -25.96 -17.56
CA PRO A 603 3.01 -26.04 -16.85
C PRO A 603 4.12 -25.15 -17.42
N VAL A 604 4.01 -24.76 -18.69
CA VAL A 604 4.92 -23.81 -19.37
C VAL A 604 4.50 -22.36 -19.09
N ALA A 605 3.21 -22.12 -18.90
CA ALA A 605 2.62 -20.78 -18.79
C ALA A 605 2.66 -20.20 -17.36
N ILE A 606 2.72 -21.05 -16.32
CA ILE A 606 2.71 -20.60 -14.92
C ILE A 606 3.92 -19.73 -14.58
N PRO A 607 3.72 -18.61 -13.85
CA PRO A 607 4.79 -17.66 -13.54
C PRO A 607 5.78 -18.16 -12.49
N ALA A 608 5.32 -18.99 -11.55
CA ALA A 608 6.11 -19.52 -10.45
C ALA A 608 5.59 -20.89 -9.99
N GLY A 609 6.49 -21.77 -9.63
CA GLY A 609 6.11 -23.12 -9.16
C GLY A 609 7.20 -23.78 -8.31
N THR A 610 6.80 -24.84 -7.62
CA THR A 610 7.70 -25.74 -6.89
C THR A 610 7.74 -27.10 -7.59
N VAL A 611 8.91 -27.55 -7.94
CA VAL A 611 9.16 -28.90 -8.44
C VAL A 611 9.85 -29.70 -7.34
N THR A 612 9.30 -30.85 -6.99
CA THR A 612 9.92 -31.76 -6.01
C THR A 612 10.26 -33.08 -6.68
N GLY A 613 11.28 -33.72 -6.19
CA GLY A 613 11.67 -35.06 -6.63
C GLY A 613 12.50 -35.78 -5.56
N ARG A 614 12.40 -37.10 -5.53
CA ARG A 614 13.12 -37.96 -4.62
C ARG A 614 14.33 -38.55 -5.34
N ARG A 615 15.51 -38.55 -4.70
CA ARG A 615 16.66 -39.28 -5.19
C ARG A 615 16.42 -40.79 -4.99
N PRO A 616 16.68 -41.66 -5.96
CA PRO A 616 16.62 -43.12 -5.78
C PRO A 616 17.42 -43.59 -4.57
N ALA A 617 16.95 -44.67 -3.92
CA ALA A 617 17.57 -45.24 -2.73
C ALA A 617 18.93 -45.92 -3.04
#